data_43fb0bfd0b27a0bcb1dcdcd782734817
#
_entry.id   43fb0bfd0b27a0bcb1dcdcd782734817
#
_cell.length_a   1.000
_cell.length_b   1.000
_cell.length_c   1.000
_cell.angle_alpha   90.00
_cell.angle_beta   90.00
_cell.angle_gamma   90.00
#
_symmetry.space_group_name_H-M   'P 1'
#
loop_
_entity.id
_entity.type
_entity.pdbx_description
1 polymer ?
#
loop_
_entity_poly.entity_id
_entity_poly.type
_entity_poly.pdbx_seq_one_letter_code
_entity_poly.pdbx_strand_id
1 'polypeptide(L)'
;MIIREATARDAEALKVLYFEHLTKYPPQEEQNMAVWESLLDEYKNDSFNYILIAEENGVPVSSVQMSIVRSLTHNVRPFAVIENVVTHADHRKKGYASALLRKATDIAKAFRCYKISLETGSNRESTLYFYRQNGFAIDEKHSCLKRLD
;
A
#
# COMPACT_ATOMS: atom_id res chain seq x y z
N MET A 1 0.14 -11.47 -14.59
CA MET A 1 0.05 -10.70 -13.31
C MET A 1 -1.08 -11.25 -12.47
N ILE A 2 -0.79 -11.59 -11.23
CA ILE A 2 -1.79 -12.04 -10.25
C ILE A 2 -1.83 -11.02 -9.12
N ILE A 3 -3.02 -10.53 -8.79
CA ILE A 3 -3.27 -9.63 -7.66
C ILE A 3 -3.94 -10.44 -6.55
N ARG A 4 -3.36 -10.43 -5.35
CA ARG A 4 -3.90 -11.16 -4.20
C ARG A 4 -3.50 -10.51 -2.88
N GLU A 5 -4.13 -10.93 -1.80
CA GLU A 5 -3.67 -10.57 -0.46
C GLU A 5 -2.36 -11.31 -0.14
N ALA A 6 -1.49 -10.64 0.58
CA ALA A 6 -0.26 -11.22 1.09
C ALA A 6 -0.57 -12.27 2.17
N THR A 7 0.28 -13.26 2.27
CA THR A 7 0.24 -14.29 3.32
C THR A 7 1.58 -14.32 4.06
N ALA A 8 1.67 -15.07 5.16
CA ALA A 8 2.88 -15.19 5.94
C ALA A 8 4.11 -15.57 5.10
N ARG A 9 3.93 -16.40 4.09
CA ARG A 9 5.02 -16.84 3.21
C ARG A 9 5.60 -15.72 2.34
N ASP A 10 4.92 -14.58 2.25
CA ASP A 10 5.38 -13.44 1.47
C ASP A 10 6.30 -12.50 2.28
N ALA A 11 6.53 -12.78 3.55
CA ALA A 11 7.26 -11.89 4.47
C ALA A 11 8.65 -11.51 3.94
N GLU A 12 9.45 -12.47 3.49
CA GLU A 12 10.79 -12.19 2.96
C GLU A 12 10.75 -11.36 1.68
N ALA A 13 9.83 -11.64 0.77
CA ALA A 13 9.68 -10.87 -0.47
C ALA A 13 9.23 -9.42 -0.16
N LEU A 14 8.32 -9.24 0.78
CA LEU A 14 7.89 -7.91 1.23
C LEU A 14 9.03 -7.13 1.88
N LYS A 15 9.86 -7.79 2.68
CA LYS A 15 11.04 -7.17 3.27
C LYS A 15 11.97 -6.63 2.18
N VAL A 16 12.24 -7.41 1.14
CA VAL A 16 13.04 -6.97 0.00
C VAL A 16 12.41 -5.75 -0.67
N LEU A 17 11.11 -5.79 -0.94
CA LEU A 17 10.41 -4.66 -1.55
C LEU A 17 10.52 -3.40 -0.70
N TYR A 18 10.29 -3.49 0.59
CA TYR A 18 10.30 -2.32 1.46
C TYR A 18 11.70 -1.75 1.64
N PHE A 19 12.70 -2.58 1.90
CA PHE A 19 14.02 -2.10 2.27
C PHE A 19 14.93 -1.80 1.08
N GLU A 20 14.70 -2.43 -0.06
CA GLU A 20 15.51 -2.20 -1.25
C GLU A 20 14.85 -1.25 -2.26
N HIS A 21 13.50 -1.16 -2.24
CA HIS A 21 12.78 -0.44 -3.29
C HIS A 21 11.83 0.66 -2.79
N LEU A 22 11.49 0.69 -1.51
CA LEU A 22 10.63 1.71 -0.93
C LEU A 22 11.40 2.70 -0.07
N THR A 23 12.18 2.23 0.89
CA THR A 23 12.94 3.08 1.80
C THR A 23 14.27 3.47 1.18
N LYS A 24 14.68 4.71 1.41
CA LYS A 24 15.98 5.21 0.91
C LYS A 24 17.16 4.62 1.69
N TYR A 25 16.92 4.28 2.96
CA TYR A 25 17.95 3.77 3.86
C TYR A 25 17.51 2.43 4.43
N PRO A 26 18.36 1.39 4.39
CA PRO A 26 18.05 0.13 5.02
C PRO A 26 17.94 0.32 6.54
N PRO A 27 17.12 -0.48 7.24
CA PRO A 27 17.04 -0.41 8.68
C PRO A 27 18.36 -0.86 9.31
N GLN A 28 18.71 -0.23 10.41
CA GLN A 28 19.91 -0.61 11.17
C GLN A 28 19.65 -1.80 12.11
N GLU A 29 18.37 -2.07 12.38
CA GLU A 29 17.95 -3.13 13.27
C GLU A 29 17.66 -4.43 12.52
N GLU A 30 18.02 -5.54 13.14
CA GLU A 30 17.64 -6.86 12.63
C GLU A 30 16.12 -7.02 12.69
N GLN A 31 15.53 -7.56 11.64
CA GLN A 31 14.08 -7.76 11.55
C GLN A 31 13.71 -9.14 12.08
N ASN A 32 12.73 -9.18 12.99
CA ASN A 32 12.15 -10.43 13.46
C ASN A 32 11.06 -10.89 12.48
N MET A 33 11.40 -11.81 11.59
CA MET A 33 10.49 -12.26 10.54
C MET A 33 9.28 -13.04 11.08
N ALA A 34 9.40 -13.66 12.26
CA ALA A 34 8.24 -14.30 12.88
C ALA A 34 7.15 -13.29 13.26
N VAL A 35 7.54 -12.07 13.65
CA VAL A 35 6.57 -10.97 13.90
C VAL A 35 5.92 -10.51 12.59
N TRP A 36 6.68 -10.43 11.50
CA TRP A 36 6.13 -10.11 10.18
C TRP A 36 5.09 -11.14 9.74
N GLU A 37 5.43 -12.41 9.87
CA GLU A 37 4.52 -13.51 9.52
C GLU A 37 3.25 -13.46 10.34
N SER A 38 3.36 -13.19 11.64
CA SER A 38 2.23 -13.08 12.56
C SER A 38 1.30 -11.93 12.17
N LEU A 39 1.86 -10.77 11.82
CA LEU A 39 1.05 -9.62 11.38
C LEU A 39 0.35 -9.89 10.04
N LEU A 40 1.04 -10.57 9.13
CA LEU A 40 0.42 -10.96 7.84
C LEU A 40 -0.75 -11.91 8.07
N ASP A 41 -0.62 -12.86 8.99
CA ASP A 41 -1.73 -13.76 9.36
C ASP A 41 -2.89 -12.99 9.98
N GLU A 42 -2.62 -12.00 10.85
CA GLU A 42 -3.66 -11.14 11.42
C GLU A 42 -4.40 -10.38 10.32
N TYR A 43 -3.68 -9.77 9.37
CA TYR A 43 -4.27 -9.02 8.27
C TYR A 43 -5.13 -9.90 7.37
N LYS A 44 -4.69 -11.13 7.12
CA LYS A 44 -5.44 -12.08 6.31
C LYS A 44 -6.83 -12.39 6.87
N ASN A 45 -6.99 -12.31 8.20
CA ASN A 45 -8.23 -12.57 8.91
C ASN A 45 -8.97 -11.29 9.34
N ASP A 46 -8.48 -10.12 8.93
CA ASP A 46 -9.05 -8.82 9.27
C ASP A 46 -9.60 -8.14 8.02
N SER A 47 -10.93 -7.98 7.95
CA SER A 47 -11.58 -7.39 6.79
C SER A 47 -11.33 -5.89 6.61
N PHE A 48 -10.70 -5.21 7.60
CA PHE A 48 -10.43 -3.77 7.53
C PHE A 48 -8.98 -3.44 7.17
N ASN A 49 -8.10 -4.44 7.10
CA ASN A 49 -6.69 -4.23 6.83
C ASN A 49 -6.20 -5.14 5.70
N TYR A 50 -5.47 -4.57 4.78
CA TYR A 50 -5.02 -5.26 3.57
C TYR A 50 -3.55 -4.98 3.29
N ILE A 51 -2.80 -6.01 2.98
CA ILE A 51 -1.55 -5.90 2.26
C ILE A 51 -1.77 -6.68 0.96
N LEU A 52 -1.83 -5.94 -0.14
CA LEU A 52 -2.06 -6.50 -1.47
C LEU A 52 -0.73 -6.62 -2.20
N ILE A 53 -0.56 -7.70 -2.92
CA ILE A 53 0.62 -7.90 -3.76
C ILE A 53 0.22 -8.20 -5.20
N ALA A 54 1.08 -7.77 -6.10
CA ALA A 54 1.08 -8.23 -7.49
C ALA A 54 2.26 -9.16 -7.67
N GLU A 55 2.00 -10.36 -8.17
CA GLU A 55 3.07 -11.31 -8.45
C GLU A 55 3.23 -11.58 -9.94
N GLU A 56 4.46 -11.83 -10.33
CA GLU A 56 4.86 -12.26 -11.66
C GLU A 56 5.66 -13.53 -11.52
N ASN A 57 5.22 -14.61 -12.19
CA ASN A 57 5.87 -15.91 -12.10
C ASN A 57 6.06 -16.42 -10.67
N GLY A 58 5.06 -16.18 -9.81
CA GLY A 58 5.08 -16.61 -8.42
C GLY A 58 5.89 -15.73 -7.46
N VAL A 59 6.45 -14.61 -7.94
CA VAL A 59 7.27 -13.70 -7.13
C VAL A 59 6.53 -12.38 -6.94
N PRO A 60 6.33 -11.90 -5.70
CA PRO A 60 5.81 -10.55 -5.46
C PRO A 60 6.75 -9.47 -6.01
N VAL A 61 6.22 -8.61 -6.89
CA VAL A 61 7.00 -7.54 -7.53
C VAL A 61 6.47 -6.15 -7.20
N SER A 62 5.28 -6.06 -6.61
CA SER A 62 4.70 -4.78 -6.19
C SER A 62 3.74 -5.02 -5.03
N SER A 63 3.55 -4.00 -4.19
CA SER A 63 2.67 -4.10 -3.03
C SER A 63 2.07 -2.75 -2.69
N VAL A 64 0.86 -2.77 -2.09
CA VAL A 64 0.24 -1.63 -1.41
C VAL A 64 -0.35 -2.12 -0.11
N GLN A 65 -0.34 -1.25 0.90
CA GLN A 65 -1.04 -1.45 2.16
C GLN A 65 -2.25 -0.53 2.20
N MET A 66 -3.38 -1.02 2.66
CA MET A 66 -4.59 -0.22 2.82
C MET A 66 -5.32 -0.59 4.11
N SER A 67 -5.80 0.43 4.81
CA SER A 67 -6.68 0.25 5.96
C SER A 67 -8.00 0.97 5.73
N ILE A 68 -9.08 0.32 6.16
CA ILE A 68 -10.42 0.89 6.17
C ILE A 68 -10.66 1.44 7.57
N VAL A 69 -10.93 2.74 7.66
CA VAL A 69 -11.15 3.44 8.93
C VAL A 69 -12.62 3.80 9.04
N ARG A 70 -13.28 3.24 10.05
CA ARG A 70 -14.69 3.55 10.31
C ARG A 70 -14.81 4.98 10.86
N SER A 71 -15.82 5.69 10.42
CA SER A 71 -16.00 7.12 10.70
C SER A 71 -17.47 7.44 10.92
N LEU A 72 -17.74 8.49 11.69
CA LEU A 72 -19.10 8.97 11.94
C LEU A 72 -19.60 9.94 10.87
N THR A 73 -18.67 10.64 10.21
CA THR A 73 -19.03 11.62 9.19
C THR A 73 -19.54 10.94 7.90
N HIS A 74 -20.11 11.72 6.99
CA HIS A 74 -20.65 11.23 5.72
C HIS A 74 -21.68 10.11 5.88
N ASN A 75 -22.56 10.28 6.88
CA ASN A 75 -23.60 9.32 7.22
C ASN A 75 -23.02 7.96 7.64
N VAL A 76 -22.02 7.99 8.53
CA VAL A 76 -21.32 6.82 9.08
C VAL A 76 -20.62 5.99 8.00
N ARG A 77 -20.14 6.66 6.95
CA ARG A 77 -19.35 5.98 5.93
C ARG A 77 -17.87 5.95 6.31
N PRO A 78 -17.17 4.84 6.05
CA PRO A 78 -15.74 4.75 6.29
C PRO A 78 -14.94 5.52 5.24
N PHE A 79 -13.64 5.65 5.49
CA PHE A 79 -12.65 6.07 4.50
C PHE A 79 -11.48 5.08 4.49
N ALA A 80 -10.71 5.10 3.43
CA ALA A 80 -9.53 4.24 3.28
C ALA A 80 -8.25 5.06 3.27
N VAL A 81 -7.19 4.47 3.82
CA VAL A 81 -5.83 5.04 3.81
C VAL A 81 -4.90 4.04 3.17
N ILE A 82 -4.11 4.51 2.20
CA ILE A 82 -3.10 3.70 1.52
C ILE A 82 -1.71 4.13 1.98
N GLU A 83 -0.86 3.15 2.26
CA GLU A 83 0.54 3.32 2.65
C GLU A 83 1.40 2.32 1.88
N ASN A 84 2.70 2.56 1.90
CA ASN A 84 3.71 1.61 1.41
C ASN A 84 3.45 1.13 -0.02
N VAL A 85 3.23 2.08 -0.93
CA VAL A 85 3.11 1.79 -2.37
C VAL A 85 4.52 1.57 -2.92
N VAL A 86 4.81 0.36 -3.35
CA VAL A 86 6.16 -0.01 -3.80
C VAL A 86 6.11 -0.95 -5.00
N THR A 87 7.06 -0.78 -5.91
CA THR A 87 7.30 -1.70 -7.02
C THR A 87 8.81 -1.93 -7.13
N HIS A 88 9.19 -3.20 -7.28
CA HIS A 88 10.57 -3.57 -7.55
C HIS A 88 11.11 -2.80 -8.76
N ALA A 89 12.34 -2.29 -8.65
CA ALA A 89 12.92 -1.40 -9.67
C ALA A 89 12.85 -1.97 -11.09
N ASP A 90 13.12 -3.27 -11.26
CA ASP A 90 13.12 -3.93 -12.57
C ASP A 90 11.71 -4.17 -13.14
N HIS A 91 10.67 -3.90 -12.35
CA HIS A 91 9.28 -4.14 -12.72
C HIS A 91 8.46 -2.84 -12.79
N ARG A 92 9.11 -1.69 -12.68
CA ARG A 92 8.43 -0.38 -12.77
C ARG A 92 7.94 -0.12 -14.19
N LYS A 93 6.94 0.76 -14.30
CA LYS A 93 6.32 1.17 -15.58
C LYS A 93 5.68 0.03 -16.35
N LYS A 94 5.28 -1.03 -15.66
CA LYS A 94 4.60 -2.20 -16.25
C LYS A 94 3.14 -2.34 -15.77
N GLY A 95 2.64 -1.35 -15.02
CA GLY A 95 1.24 -1.30 -14.60
C GLY A 95 0.89 -2.05 -13.31
N TYR A 96 1.87 -2.59 -12.58
CA TYR A 96 1.61 -3.36 -11.36
C TYR A 96 0.99 -2.49 -10.26
N ALA A 97 1.60 -1.35 -9.95
CA ALA A 97 1.07 -0.45 -8.92
C ALA A 97 -0.31 0.09 -9.29
N SER A 98 -0.54 0.44 -10.55
CA SER A 98 -1.86 0.87 -11.01
C SER A 98 -2.92 -0.23 -10.84
N ALA A 99 -2.57 -1.48 -11.12
CA ALA A 99 -3.48 -2.61 -10.91
C ALA A 99 -3.79 -2.80 -9.43
N LEU A 100 -2.80 -2.66 -8.55
CA LEU A 100 -3.00 -2.72 -7.10
C LEU A 100 -3.90 -1.59 -6.61
N LEU A 101 -3.69 -0.36 -7.08
CA LEU A 101 -4.54 0.77 -6.70
C LEU A 101 -5.98 0.58 -7.18
N ARG A 102 -6.20 0.00 -8.36
CA ARG A 102 -7.55 -0.36 -8.81
C ARG A 102 -8.20 -1.39 -7.90
N LYS A 103 -7.47 -2.45 -7.54
CA LYS A 103 -7.98 -3.46 -6.61
C LYS A 103 -8.33 -2.86 -5.25
N ALA A 104 -7.45 -2.01 -4.72
CA ALA A 104 -7.70 -1.29 -3.47
C ALA A 104 -8.95 -0.41 -3.57
N THR A 105 -9.11 0.28 -4.69
CA THR A 105 -10.30 1.10 -4.96
C THR A 105 -11.58 0.26 -4.97
N ASP A 106 -11.56 -0.91 -5.60
CA ASP A 106 -12.72 -1.81 -5.63
C ASP A 106 -13.10 -2.29 -4.22
N ILE A 107 -12.10 -2.62 -3.39
CA ILE A 107 -12.33 -2.99 -1.99
C ILE A 107 -12.96 -1.81 -1.23
N ALA A 108 -12.39 -0.63 -1.36
CA ALA A 108 -12.89 0.57 -0.68
C ALA A 108 -14.33 0.89 -1.10
N LYS A 109 -14.67 0.74 -2.38
CA LYS A 109 -16.04 0.93 -2.88
C LYS A 109 -17.00 -0.10 -2.28
N ALA A 110 -16.57 -1.36 -2.13
CA ALA A 110 -17.39 -2.41 -1.52
C ALA A 110 -17.72 -2.08 -0.06
N PHE A 111 -16.83 -1.40 0.65
CA PHE A 111 -17.08 -0.88 2.00
C PHE A 111 -17.84 0.44 2.02
N ARG A 112 -18.17 1.01 0.88
CA ARG A 112 -18.80 2.33 0.75
C ARG A 112 -17.94 3.47 1.30
N CYS A 113 -16.63 3.36 1.22
CA CYS A 113 -15.72 4.44 1.58
C CYS A 113 -16.06 5.70 0.79
N TYR A 114 -16.02 6.87 1.45
CA TYR A 114 -16.28 8.12 0.76
C TYR A 114 -15.02 8.75 0.14
N LYS A 115 -13.84 8.27 0.54
CA LYS A 115 -12.56 8.68 -0.05
C LYS A 115 -11.50 7.62 0.20
N ILE A 116 -10.44 7.71 -0.59
CA ILE A 116 -9.16 7.05 -0.34
C ILE A 116 -8.11 8.15 -0.27
N SER A 117 -7.28 8.16 0.77
CA SER A 117 -6.17 9.09 0.90
C SER A 117 -4.85 8.36 0.97
N LEU A 118 -3.80 9.01 0.52
CA LEU A 118 -2.43 8.56 0.68
C LEU A 118 -1.51 9.76 0.76
N GLU A 119 -0.35 9.56 1.34
CA GLU A 119 0.71 10.56 1.35
C GLU A 119 1.91 10.02 0.60
N THR A 120 2.62 10.90 -0.10
CA THR A 120 3.90 10.58 -0.72
C THR A 120 4.94 11.60 -0.30
N GLY A 121 6.13 11.14 0.10
CA GLY A 121 7.26 12.00 0.38
C GLY A 121 7.97 12.48 -0.90
N SER A 122 7.58 11.95 -2.05
CA SER A 122 8.17 12.34 -3.33
C SER A 122 7.45 13.54 -3.92
N ASN A 123 8.23 14.57 -4.29
CA ASN A 123 7.74 15.70 -5.08
C ASN A 123 8.13 15.60 -6.56
N ARG A 124 8.62 14.43 -6.99
CA ARG A 124 8.96 14.19 -8.40
C ARG A 124 7.70 14.31 -9.25
N GLU A 125 7.82 14.99 -10.36
CA GLU A 125 6.72 15.17 -11.30
C GLU A 125 6.17 13.83 -11.80
N SER A 126 7.04 12.84 -12.03
CA SER A 126 6.63 11.50 -12.47
C SER A 126 5.78 10.76 -11.43
N THR A 127 6.10 10.92 -10.14
CA THR A 127 5.32 10.31 -9.06
C THR A 127 3.94 10.97 -8.94
N LEU A 128 3.90 12.30 -8.97
CA LEU A 128 2.65 13.05 -8.89
C LEU A 128 1.76 12.76 -10.10
N TYR A 129 2.36 12.67 -11.29
CA TYR A 129 1.65 12.29 -12.52
C TYR A 129 1.05 10.88 -12.39
N PHE A 130 1.81 9.92 -11.85
CA PHE A 130 1.33 8.56 -11.62
C PHE A 130 0.07 8.54 -10.75
N TYR A 131 0.08 9.25 -9.62
CA TYR A 131 -1.08 9.29 -8.74
C TYR A 131 -2.27 10.01 -9.39
N ARG A 132 -2.01 11.08 -10.12
CA ARG A 132 -3.05 11.81 -10.86
C ARG A 132 -3.70 10.90 -11.91
N GLN A 133 -2.90 10.11 -12.63
CA GLN A 133 -3.41 9.14 -13.61
C GLN A 133 -4.24 8.01 -12.98
N ASN A 134 -4.05 7.76 -11.69
CA ASN A 134 -4.82 6.79 -10.93
C ASN A 134 -6.00 7.43 -10.16
N GLY A 135 -6.37 8.65 -10.50
CA GLY A 135 -7.57 9.31 -10.01
C GLY A 135 -7.40 10.09 -8.71
N PHE A 136 -6.15 10.30 -8.25
CA PHE A 136 -5.89 11.06 -7.03
C PHE A 136 -5.68 12.54 -7.35
N ALA A 137 -6.36 13.41 -6.59
CA ALA A 137 -6.02 14.84 -6.56
C ALA A 137 -4.75 15.01 -5.71
N ILE A 138 -3.83 15.85 -6.17
CA ILE A 138 -2.53 16.03 -5.50
C ILE A 138 -2.43 17.35 -4.74
N ASP A 139 -3.45 18.19 -4.78
CA ASP A 139 -3.43 19.56 -4.25
C ASP A 139 -4.69 19.93 -3.45
N GLU A 140 -5.57 18.97 -3.16
CA GLU A 140 -6.80 19.21 -2.38
C GLU A 140 -6.58 19.35 -0.88
N LYS A 141 -5.56 18.71 -0.34
CA LYS A 141 -5.25 18.62 1.09
C LYS A 141 -3.78 18.92 1.32
N HIS A 142 -3.48 19.40 2.53
CA HIS A 142 -2.11 19.54 3.00
C HIS A 142 -1.77 18.39 3.93
N SER A 143 -0.58 17.81 3.75
CA SER A 143 -0.05 16.81 4.67
C SER A 143 0.65 17.51 5.84
N CYS A 144 0.34 17.06 7.05
CA CYS A 144 0.99 17.52 8.27
C CYS A 144 1.57 16.30 8.97
N LEU A 145 2.89 16.21 9.03
CA LEU A 145 3.60 15.06 9.58
C LEU A 145 4.29 15.46 10.89
N LYS A 146 4.02 14.72 11.95
CA LYS A 146 4.73 14.84 13.22
C LYS A 146 5.46 13.52 13.49
N ARG A 147 6.77 13.55 13.49
CA ARG A 147 7.57 12.39 13.85
C ARG A 147 7.60 12.21 15.35
N LEU A 148 7.60 10.97 15.82
CA LEU A 148 7.51 10.65 17.25
C LEU A 148 8.84 10.10 17.81
N ASP A 149 9.82 9.88 16.95
CA ASP A 149 11.17 9.44 17.31
C ASP A 149 12.23 10.14 16.47
#